data_839c205cc34561b4ff4e08fcd4af0d90
#
_entry.id   839c205cc34561b4ff4e08fcd4af0d90
#
_cell.length_a   1.000
_cell.length_b   1.000
_cell.length_c   1.000
_cell.angle_alpha   90.00
_cell.angle_beta   90.00
_cell.angle_gamma   90.00
#
_symmetry.space_group_name_H-M   'P 1'
#
loop_
_entity.id
_entity.type
_entity.pdbx_description
1 polymer ?
#
loop_
_entity_poly.entity_id
_entity_poly.type
_entity_poly.pdbx_seq_one_letter_code
_entity_poly.pdbx_strand_id
1 'polypeptide(L)'
;MRIVLICFLFLASVKFGSAQSESSFKAGEWLKFKLSYSGWVKAGNATLHIKNATYNGLPVYRVVGKGETTGALKWFFKVKDRYESYFDKSTGVPYKFIRDIYEGGHVKNRIVEFDYDKNVAKVNDLKRGTKKSVPIQDNIQDMISAYYYLRNHYDTNTIKKGDIVKLNMFFDDEIFGFKLKFLGRQTIKTNFGKVKCLKFRPYVMAGRVFQEEESVTLWVSADKNKIPLKIQANLRVGSIRSDLIAFKGLKFPFELQL
;
A
#
# COMPACT_ATOMS: atom_id res chain seq x y z
N MET A 1 -9.58 -41.15 -62.05
CA MET A 1 -8.81 -39.94 -61.85
C MET A 1 -9.45 -39.27 -60.64
N ARG A 2 -8.90 -39.53 -59.46
CA ARG A 2 -9.44 -39.00 -58.14
C ARG A 2 -8.57 -37.81 -57.69
N ILE A 3 -9.17 -36.63 -57.69
CA ILE A 3 -8.55 -35.40 -57.20
C ILE A 3 -8.76 -35.36 -55.68
N VAL A 4 -7.67 -35.49 -54.91
CA VAL A 4 -7.68 -35.32 -53.44
C VAL A 4 -7.40 -33.82 -53.14
N LEU A 5 -8.42 -33.12 -52.64
CA LEU A 5 -8.34 -31.75 -52.20
C LEU A 5 -7.81 -31.73 -50.75
N ILE A 6 -6.55 -31.32 -50.57
CA ILE A 6 -5.94 -31.17 -49.25
C ILE A 6 -6.28 -29.73 -48.74
N CYS A 7 -7.25 -29.65 -47.83
CA CYS A 7 -7.50 -28.41 -47.07
C CYS A 7 -6.44 -28.25 -46.00
N PHE A 8 -5.50 -27.32 -46.18
CA PHE A 8 -4.59 -26.86 -45.13
C PHE A 8 -5.38 -25.98 -44.13
N LEU A 9 -5.75 -26.55 -43.00
CA LEU A 9 -6.27 -25.81 -41.86
C LEU A 9 -5.11 -25.08 -41.17
N PHE A 10 -4.97 -23.79 -41.44
CA PHE A 10 -4.11 -22.90 -40.67
C PHE A 10 -4.77 -22.67 -39.29
N LEU A 11 -4.37 -23.43 -38.28
CA LEU A 11 -4.67 -23.16 -36.90
C LEU A 11 -3.83 -21.94 -36.47
N ALA A 12 -4.39 -20.75 -36.64
CA ALA A 12 -3.88 -19.55 -36.00
C ALA A 12 -4.07 -19.70 -34.46
N SER A 13 -3.01 -20.10 -33.76
CA SER A 13 -2.97 -20.08 -32.32
C SER A 13 -3.00 -18.62 -31.86
N VAL A 14 -4.20 -18.10 -31.61
CA VAL A 14 -4.40 -16.82 -30.91
C VAL A 14 -3.89 -17.04 -29.49
N LYS A 15 -2.65 -16.61 -29.23
CA LYS A 15 -2.16 -16.47 -27.86
C LYS A 15 -3.02 -15.38 -27.22
N PHE A 16 -4.00 -15.77 -26.41
CA PHE A 16 -4.61 -14.89 -25.45
C PHE A 16 -3.51 -14.47 -24.47
N GLY A 17 -2.77 -13.42 -24.81
CA GLY A 17 -1.93 -12.71 -23.88
C GLY A 17 -2.87 -12.16 -22.81
N SER A 18 -2.83 -12.73 -21.61
CA SER A 18 -3.42 -12.10 -20.42
C SER A 18 -2.79 -10.70 -20.34
N ALA A 19 -3.55 -9.67 -20.68
CA ALA A 19 -3.09 -8.30 -20.57
C ALA A 19 -2.90 -8.02 -19.09
N GLN A 20 -1.66 -8.18 -18.61
CA GLN A 20 -1.28 -7.80 -17.28
C GLN A 20 -1.58 -6.30 -17.16
N SER A 21 -2.50 -5.92 -16.30
CA SER A 21 -2.90 -4.52 -16.16
C SER A 21 -1.66 -3.68 -15.88
N GLU A 22 -1.52 -2.60 -16.62
CA GLU A 22 -0.36 -1.72 -16.48
C GLU A 22 -0.23 -1.20 -15.06
N SER A 23 0.93 -1.43 -14.41
CA SER A 23 1.18 -0.99 -13.04
C SER A 23 0.94 0.52 -12.86
N SER A 24 0.29 0.92 -11.79
CA SER A 24 -0.02 2.31 -11.44
C SER A 24 1.18 3.12 -10.93
N PHE A 25 2.36 2.51 -10.82
CA PHE A 25 3.57 3.13 -10.26
C PHE A 25 4.84 2.63 -10.96
N LYS A 26 5.95 3.31 -10.70
CA LYS A 26 7.30 2.92 -11.13
C LYS A 26 8.34 3.24 -10.06
N ALA A 27 9.53 2.68 -10.19
CA ALA A 27 10.68 3.08 -9.37
C ALA A 27 10.99 4.57 -9.56
N GLY A 28 11.33 5.25 -8.46
CA GLY A 28 11.54 6.70 -8.41
C GLY A 28 10.33 7.47 -7.90
N GLU A 29 9.14 6.85 -7.78
CA GLU A 29 8.00 7.51 -7.14
C GLU A 29 8.33 7.83 -5.69
N TRP A 30 8.09 9.08 -5.31
CA TRP A 30 8.26 9.57 -3.95
C TRP A 30 7.07 10.45 -3.58
N LEU A 31 6.47 10.15 -2.43
CA LEU A 31 5.32 10.84 -1.89
C LEU A 31 5.66 11.41 -0.52
N LYS A 32 5.20 12.65 -0.23
CA LYS A 32 5.35 13.29 1.08
C LYS A 32 4.01 13.77 1.61
N PHE A 33 3.76 13.45 2.86
CA PHE A 33 2.52 13.77 3.56
C PHE A 33 2.81 14.66 4.77
N LYS A 34 1.88 15.59 5.01
CA LYS A 34 1.77 16.33 6.27
C LYS A 34 0.79 15.60 7.18
N LEU A 35 1.20 15.30 8.38
CA LEU A 35 0.35 14.75 9.43
C LEU A 35 -0.17 15.87 10.32
N SER A 36 -1.47 15.86 10.63
CA SER A 36 -2.12 16.82 11.53
C SER A 36 -3.07 16.11 12.49
N TYR A 37 -3.17 16.64 13.71
CA TYR A 37 -4.18 16.23 14.68
C TYR A 37 -5.38 17.17 14.58
N SER A 38 -6.58 16.61 14.55
CA SER A 38 -7.85 17.33 14.36
C SER A 38 -7.86 18.30 13.16
N GLY A 39 -6.97 18.05 12.17
CA GLY A 39 -6.93 18.78 10.89
C GLY A 39 -6.12 20.09 10.92
N TRP A 40 -5.78 20.67 12.07
CA TRP A 40 -5.12 21.97 12.19
C TRP A 40 -3.79 21.95 12.98
N VAL A 41 -3.65 21.11 14.00
CA VAL A 41 -2.38 20.99 14.73
C VAL A 41 -1.40 20.15 13.91
N LYS A 42 -0.28 20.74 13.47
CA LYS A 42 0.77 20.00 12.77
C LYS A 42 1.37 18.96 13.71
N ALA A 43 1.26 17.69 13.33
CA ALA A 43 1.76 16.55 14.11
C ALA A 43 3.09 16.03 13.61
N GLY A 44 3.29 15.98 12.28
CA GLY A 44 4.50 15.40 11.73
C GLY A 44 4.51 15.38 10.20
N ASN A 45 5.42 14.59 9.67
CA ASN A 45 5.52 14.28 8.25
C ASN A 45 5.66 12.77 8.05
N ALA A 46 5.22 12.29 6.88
CA ALA A 46 5.53 10.95 6.41
C ALA A 46 6.02 11.00 4.96
N THR A 47 6.85 10.04 4.58
CA THR A 47 7.33 9.88 3.20
C THR A 47 7.25 8.43 2.79
N LEU A 48 7.02 8.19 1.50
CA LEU A 48 7.05 6.87 0.90
C LEU A 48 7.90 6.96 -0.37
N HIS A 49 8.87 6.06 -0.55
CA HIS A 49 9.79 6.08 -1.67
C HIS A 49 10.02 4.67 -2.19
N ILE A 50 9.68 4.43 -3.47
CA ILE A 50 9.92 3.17 -4.17
C ILE A 50 11.15 3.24 -5.06
N LYS A 51 11.99 2.21 -5.02
CA LYS A 51 13.21 2.07 -5.80
C LYS A 51 13.32 0.67 -6.38
N ASN A 52 14.11 0.53 -7.45
CA ASN A 52 14.59 -0.78 -7.86
C ASN A 52 15.62 -1.31 -6.87
N ALA A 53 15.59 -2.60 -6.62
CA ALA A 53 16.55 -3.31 -5.78
C ALA A 53 16.68 -4.76 -6.24
N THR A 54 17.61 -5.48 -5.62
CA THR A 54 17.77 -6.93 -5.76
C THR A 54 17.67 -7.55 -4.37
N TYR A 55 16.93 -8.64 -4.24
CA TYR A 55 16.83 -9.42 -3.01
C TYR A 55 17.03 -10.89 -3.35
N ASN A 56 18.06 -11.53 -2.79
CA ASN A 56 18.46 -12.92 -3.09
C ASN A 56 18.58 -13.20 -4.60
N GLY A 57 19.17 -12.27 -5.37
CA GLY A 57 19.33 -12.39 -6.82
C GLY A 57 18.09 -12.02 -7.65
N LEU A 58 16.94 -11.84 -7.03
CA LEU A 58 15.68 -11.50 -7.70
C LEU A 58 15.50 -9.98 -7.84
N PRO A 59 15.04 -9.48 -9.00
CA PRO A 59 14.73 -8.07 -9.18
C PRO A 59 13.43 -7.71 -8.45
N VAL A 60 13.49 -6.82 -7.48
CA VAL A 60 12.37 -6.41 -6.65
C VAL A 60 12.16 -4.90 -6.67
N TYR A 61 11.00 -4.46 -6.20
CA TYR A 61 10.84 -3.11 -5.68
C TYR A 61 11.20 -3.11 -4.19
N ARG A 62 11.98 -2.09 -3.78
CA ARG A 62 12.21 -1.74 -2.39
C ARG A 62 11.47 -0.44 -2.10
N VAL A 63 10.58 -0.47 -1.14
CA VAL A 63 9.86 0.71 -0.66
C VAL A 63 10.28 1.04 0.76
N VAL A 64 10.56 2.31 1.00
CA VAL A 64 10.88 2.84 2.33
C VAL A 64 9.83 3.86 2.71
N GLY A 65 9.07 3.56 3.76
CA GLY A 65 8.18 4.47 4.46
C GLY A 65 8.87 5.05 5.69
N LYS A 66 8.79 6.36 5.89
CA LYS A 66 9.28 7.03 7.10
C LYS A 66 8.19 7.91 7.66
N GLY A 67 8.05 7.94 8.99
CA GLY A 67 7.17 8.83 9.72
C GLY A 67 7.89 9.47 10.90
N GLU A 68 7.64 10.76 11.13
CA GLU A 68 8.23 11.46 12.26
C GLU A 68 7.32 12.57 12.77
N THR A 69 7.31 12.76 14.08
CA THR A 69 6.71 13.95 14.70
C THR A 69 7.61 15.16 14.53
N THR A 70 7.00 16.32 14.35
CA THR A 70 7.71 17.61 14.17
C THR A 70 7.16 18.69 15.09
N GLY A 71 7.92 19.79 15.25
CA GLY A 71 7.52 20.93 16.07
C GLY A 71 7.39 20.58 17.55
N ALA A 72 6.50 21.29 18.25
CA ALA A 72 6.31 21.15 19.71
C ALA A 72 5.84 19.73 20.09
N LEU A 73 5.08 19.04 19.25
CA LEU A 73 4.61 17.69 19.55
C LEU A 73 5.76 16.68 19.76
N LYS A 74 6.91 16.89 19.10
CA LYS A 74 8.11 16.06 19.28
C LYS A 74 8.63 16.04 20.71
N TRP A 75 8.39 17.10 21.49
CA TRP A 75 8.81 17.22 22.89
C TRP A 75 7.94 16.37 23.82
N PHE A 76 6.66 16.20 23.47
CA PHE A 76 5.70 15.45 24.29
C PHE A 76 5.57 13.99 23.84
N PHE A 77 5.61 13.75 22.52
CA PHE A 77 5.45 12.42 21.94
C PHE A 77 6.32 12.28 20.71
N LYS A 78 7.55 11.81 20.90
CA LYS A 78 8.50 11.59 19.82
C LYS A 78 8.14 10.33 19.05
N VAL A 79 7.92 10.47 17.74
CA VAL A 79 7.78 9.37 16.78
C VAL A 79 8.94 9.42 15.79
N LYS A 80 9.55 8.29 15.52
CA LYS A 80 10.54 8.08 14.46
C LYS A 80 10.39 6.67 13.94
N ASP A 81 9.62 6.53 12.88
CA ASP A 81 9.26 5.23 12.31
C ASP A 81 9.90 5.04 10.95
N ARG A 82 10.33 3.82 10.69
CA ARG A 82 10.81 3.35 9.41
C ARG A 82 10.24 1.97 9.13
N TYR A 83 9.61 1.87 7.96
CA TYR A 83 9.10 0.64 7.41
C TYR A 83 9.76 0.39 6.05
N GLU A 84 10.11 -0.86 5.77
CA GLU A 84 10.59 -1.22 4.44
C GLU A 84 9.92 -2.49 3.96
N SER A 85 9.60 -2.55 2.68
CA SER A 85 9.12 -3.75 2.02
C SER A 85 9.94 -4.01 0.75
N TYR A 86 10.28 -5.26 0.54
CA TYR A 86 10.90 -5.77 -0.67
C TYR A 86 9.91 -6.74 -1.31
N PHE A 87 9.34 -6.38 -2.46
CA PHE A 87 8.33 -7.19 -3.10
C PHE A 87 8.60 -7.38 -4.59
N ASP A 88 8.12 -8.49 -5.12
CA ASP A 88 8.27 -8.86 -6.53
C ASP A 88 7.63 -7.83 -7.45
N LYS A 89 8.30 -7.53 -8.57
CA LYS A 89 7.84 -6.51 -9.52
C LYS A 89 6.64 -6.94 -10.34
N SER A 90 6.45 -8.22 -10.56
CA SER A 90 5.40 -8.77 -11.40
C SER A 90 4.16 -9.14 -10.61
N THR A 91 4.34 -9.82 -9.47
CA THR A 91 3.26 -10.32 -8.63
C THR A 91 2.85 -9.37 -7.51
N GLY A 92 3.77 -8.49 -7.08
CA GLY A 92 3.56 -7.62 -5.92
C GLY A 92 3.69 -8.34 -4.57
N VAL A 93 4.11 -9.60 -4.55
CA VAL A 93 4.22 -10.42 -3.34
C VAL A 93 5.50 -10.06 -2.58
N PRO A 94 5.45 -9.78 -1.26
CA PRO A 94 6.63 -9.39 -0.49
C PRO A 94 7.53 -10.57 -0.16
N TYR A 95 8.85 -10.35 -0.24
CA TYR A 95 9.88 -11.29 0.24
C TYR A 95 10.42 -10.90 1.60
N LYS A 96 10.43 -9.60 1.92
CA LYS A 96 10.96 -9.09 3.17
C LYS A 96 10.24 -7.83 3.62
N PHE A 97 9.92 -7.76 4.91
CA PHE A 97 9.37 -6.58 5.55
C PHE A 97 10.19 -6.22 6.79
N ILE A 98 10.50 -4.93 6.96
CA ILE A 98 11.23 -4.41 8.11
C ILE A 98 10.35 -3.38 8.80
N ARG A 99 10.23 -3.51 10.11
CA ARG A 99 9.56 -2.55 10.99
C ARG A 99 10.53 -2.09 12.07
N ASP A 100 10.98 -0.85 11.96
CA ASP A 100 11.87 -0.19 12.92
C ASP A 100 11.19 1.10 13.38
N ILE A 101 10.59 1.07 14.56
CA ILE A 101 9.74 2.14 15.07
C ILE A 101 10.12 2.56 16.48
N TYR A 102 9.94 3.87 16.73
CA TYR A 102 10.02 4.50 18.03
C TYR A 102 8.82 5.43 18.22
N GLU A 103 7.90 5.08 19.10
CA GLU A 103 6.65 5.79 19.36
C GLU A 103 6.51 6.09 20.86
N GLY A 104 6.92 7.29 21.30
CA GLY A 104 6.80 7.70 22.71
C GLY A 104 7.45 6.76 23.72
N GLY A 105 8.62 6.17 23.38
CA GLY A 105 9.30 5.17 24.20
C GLY A 105 8.97 3.73 23.84
N HIS A 106 7.89 3.47 23.10
CA HIS A 106 7.61 2.14 22.55
C HIS A 106 8.52 1.87 21.35
N VAL A 107 9.30 0.79 21.41
CA VAL A 107 10.24 0.39 20.34
C VAL A 107 9.86 -0.98 19.82
N LYS A 108 9.77 -1.13 18.50
CA LYS A 108 9.77 -2.43 17.82
C LYS A 108 10.84 -2.40 16.74
N ASN A 109 11.64 -3.46 16.66
CA ASN A 109 12.60 -3.66 15.59
C ASN A 109 12.46 -5.11 15.11
N ARG A 110 11.76 -5.30 13.98
CA ARG A 110 11.39 -6.61 13.46
C ARG A 110 11.74 -6.73 11.99
N ILE A 111 12.24 -7.89 11.63
CA ILE A 111 12.43 -8.33 10.25
C ILE A 111 11.54 -9.53 10.01
N VAL A 112 10.74 -9.50 8.97
CA VAL A 112 9.91 -10.61 8.49
C VAL A 112 10.44 -11.02 7.12
N GLU A 113 10.76 -12.30 6.95
CA GLU A 113 11.13 -12.89 5.66
C GLU A 113 10.06 -13.92 5.28
N PHE A 114 9.49 -13.75 4.09
CA PHE A 114 8.43 -14.62 3.58
C PHE A 114 9.06 -15.71 2.72
N ASP A 115 8.90 -16.96 3.16
CA ASP A 115 9.41 -18.18 2.51
C ASP A 115 8.19 -18.92 1.93
N TYR A 116 7.93 -18.70 0.65
CA TYR A 116 6.76 -19.28 -0.02
C TYR A 116 6.96 -20.76 -0.37
N ASP A 117 8.21 -21.23 -0.48
CA ASP A 117 8.50 -22.66 -0.69
C ASP A 117 8.12 -23.49 0.54
N LYS A 118 8.24 -22.88 1.72
CA LYS A 118 7.89 -23.49 3.00
C LYS A 118 6.56 -23.02 3.56
N ASN A 119 5.91 -22.08 2.91
CA ASN A 119 4.66 -21.44 3.36
C ASN A 119 4.78 -20.89 4.80
N VAL A 120 5.87 -20.17 5.09
CA VAL A 120 6.10 -19.57 6.42
C VAL A 120 6.63 -18.14 6.33
N ALA A 121 6.18 -17.28 7.24
CA ALA A 121 6.83 -16.01 7.56
C ALA A 121 7.79 -16.21 8.73
N LYS A 122 9.06 -15.96 8.51
CA LYS A 122 10.12 -16.00 9.54
C LYS A 122 10.24 -14.62 10.17
N VAL A 123 9.81 -14.50 11.41
CA VAL A 123 9.84 -13.25 12.17
C VAL A 123 11.05 -13.23 13.07
N ASN A 124 11.91 -12.23 12.94
CA ASN A 124 13.05 -11.98 13.81
C ASN A 124 12.80 -10.64 14.57
N ASP A 125 12.51 -10.73 15.85
CA ASP A 125 12.36 -9.56 16.74
C ASP A 125 13.74 -9.22 17.33
N LEU A 126 14.42 -8.26 16.72
CA LEU A 126 15.78 -7.85 17.09
C LEU A 126 15.84 -7.21 18.47
N LYS A 127 14.76 -6.56 18.93
CA LYS A 127 14.70 -5.96 20.27
C LYS A 127 14.60 -7.02 21.37
N ARG A 128 13.82 -8.09 21.12
CA ARG A 128 13.59 -9.15 22.10
C ARG A 128 14.58 -10.32 21.95
N GLY A 129 15.34 -10.36 20.84
CA GLY A 129 16.24 -11.47 20.52
C GLY A 129 15.50 -12.77 20.19
N THR A 130 14.22 -12.70 19.80
CA THR A 130 13.38 -13.88 19.55
C THR A 130 13.15 -14.09 18.07
N LYS A 131 13.04 -15.37 17.68
CA LYS A 131 12.70 -15.80 16.32
C LYS A 131 11.44 -16.67 16.35
N LYS A 132 10.57 -16.51 15.38
CA LYS A 132 9.32 -17.26 15.25
C LYS A 132 9.05 -17.55 13.77
N SER A 133 8.48 -18.71 13.48
CA SER A 133 7.91 -19.03 12.16
C SER A 133 6.42 -19.13 12.28
N VAL A 134 5.71 -18.46 11.37
CA VAL A 134 4.24 -18.41 11.32
C VAL A 134 3.80 -18.95 9.97
N PRO A 135 2.91 -19.95 9.90
CA PRO A 135 2.35 -20.41 8.64
C PRO A 135 1.67 -19.26 7.87
N ILE A 136 1.88 -19.21 6.56
CA ILE A 136 1.26 -18.22 5.68
C ILE A 136 0.61 -18.91 4.48
N GLN A 137 -0.29 -18.18 3.83
CA GLN A 137 -0.88 -18.54 2.55
C GLN A 137 -0.18 -17.80 1.41
N ASP A 138 -0.43 -18.25 0.18
CA ASP A 138 0.01 -17.52 -1.01
C ASP A 138 -0.58 -16.12 -1.07
N ASN A 139 0.13 -15.21 -1.75
CA ASN A 139 -0.29 -13.81 -1.95
C ASN A 139 -0.52 -13.00 -0.67
N ILE A 140 0.09 -13.42 0.45
CA ILE A 140 0.08 -12.63 1.68
C ILE A 140 0.78 -11.29 1.44
N GLN A 141 0.26 -10.22 2.00
CA GLN A 141 0.83 -8.88 1.86
C GLN A 141 1.35 -8.35 3.20
N ASP A 142 2.44 -7.60 3.19
CA ASP A 142 2.79 -6.72 4.32
C ASP A 142 2.07 -5.37 4.19
N MET A 143 2.21 -4.51 5.18
CA MET A 143 1.53 -3.20 5.23
C MET A 143 1.88 -2.28 4.05
N ILE A 144 3.13 -2.32 3.55
CA ILE A 144 3.57 -1.49 2.42
C ILE A 144 3.22 -2.15 1.10
N SER A 145 3.52 -3.45 0.94
CA SER A 145 3.19 -4.17 -0.30
C SER A 145 1.70 -4.17 -0.57
N ALA A 146 0.84 -4.28 0.48
CA ALA A 146 -0.61 -4.17 0.37
C ALA A 146 -1.06 -2.85 -0.30
N TYR A 147 -0.43 -1.72 0.04
CA TYR A 147 -0.76 -0.44 -0.58
C TYR A 147 -0.47 -0.44 -2.08
N TYR A 148 0.70 -0.96 -2.51
CA TYR A 148 1.05 -1.05 -3.93
C TYR A 148 0.25 -2.12 -4.67
N TYR A 149 -0.02 -3.24 -4.03
CA TYR A 149 -0.89 -4.29 -4.56
C TYR A 149 -2.29 -3.74 -4.85
N LEU A 150 -2.92 -3.07 -3.90
CA LEU A 150 -4.26 -2.49 -4.06
C LEU A 150 -4.33 -1.51 -5.23
N ARG A 151 -3.31 -0.68 -5.47
CA ARG A 151 -3.28 0.27 -6.59
C ARG A 151 -3.39 -0.41 -7.96
N ASN A 152 -2.98 -1.67 -8.07
CA ASN A 152 -3.05 -2.45 -9.32
C ASN A 152 -4.30 -3.34 -9.42
N HIS A 153 -5.06 -3.54 -8.32
CA HIS A 153 -6.10 -4.54 -8.23
C HIS A 153 -7.54 -3.98 -8.18
N TYR A 154 -7.72 -2.74 -8.61
CA TYR A 154 -9.04 -2.23 -8.95
C TYR A 154 -8.95 -1.34 -10.18
N ASP A 155 -10.01 -1.35 -10.99
CA ASP A 155 -10.14 -0.46 -12.15
C ASP A 155 -10.93 0.79 -11.73
N THR A 156 -10.32 1.96 -11.95
CA THR A 156 -10.93 3.25 -11.64
C THR A 156 -12.20 3.53 -12.44
N ASN A 157 -12.38 2.90 -13.61
CA ASN A 157 -13.52 3.15 -14.49
C ASN A 157 -14.72 2.27 -14.14
N THR A 158 -14.49 1.02 -13.73
CA THR A 158 -15.53 0.01 -13.55
C THR A 158 -15.97 -0.18 -12.11
N ILE A 159 -15.15 0.22 -11.12
CA ILE A 159 -15.48 0.07 -9.69
C ILE A 159 -16.78 0.80 -9.31
N LYS A 160 -17.68 0.10 -8.64
CA LYS A 160 -19.01 0.57 -8.22
C LYS A 160 -19.07 0.80 -6.71
N LYS A 161 -19.89 1.77 -6.28
CA LYS A 161 -20.12 2.03 -4.86
C LYS A 161 -20.60 0.76 -4.15
N GLY A 162 -19.91 0.40 -3.08
CA GLY A 162 -20.15 -0.82 -2.31
C GLY A 162 -19.17 -1.95 -2.62
N ASP A 163 -18.45 -1.91 -3.75
CA ASP A 163 -17.45 -2.93 -4.08
C ASP A 163 -16.37 -3.01 -3.01
N ILE A 164 -15.89 -4.23 -2.77
CA ILE A 164 -14.89 -4.53 -1.75
C ILE A 164 -13.71 -5.25 -2.40
N VAL A 165 -12.53 -4.65 -2.30
CA VAL A 165 -11.26 -5.32 -2.60
C VAL A 165 -10.76 -6.00 -1.33
N LYS A 166 -10.43 -7.29 -1.42
CA LYS A 166 -9.98 -8.11 -0.27
C LYS A 166 -8.55 -8.59 -0.51
N LEU A 167 -7.77 -8.67 0.56
CA LEU A 167 -6.46 -9.31 0.59
C LEU A 167 -6.13 -9.82 1.99
N ASN A 168 -5.19 -10.75 2.10
CA ASN A 168 -4.66 -11.20 3.37
C ASN A 168 -3.39 -10.42 3.70
N MET A 169 -3.31 -9.90 4.91
CA MET A 169 -2.15 -9.16 5.42
C MET A 169 -1.49 -9.90 6.57
N PHE A 170 -0.17 -9.87 6.59
CA PHE A 170 0.65 -10.29 7.70
C PHE A 170 1.08 -9.07 8.51
N PHE A 171 0.69 -9.00 9.76
CA PHE A 171 1.05 -7.91 10.64
C PHE A 171 1.13 -8.39 12.11
N ASP A 172 2.17 -8.01 12.83
CA ASP A 172 2.39 -8.36 14.26
C ASP A 172 2.24 -9.87 14.56
N ASP A 173 2.79 -10.74 13.71
CA ASP A 173 2.79 -12.21 13.81
C ASP A 173 1.41 -12.86 13.57
N GLU A 174 0.48 -12.14 12.96
CA GLU A 174 -0.88 -12.61 12.67
C GLU A 174 -1.26 -12.34 11.22
N ILE A 175 -2.14 -13.18 10.71
CA ILE A 175 -2.78 -13.00 9.40
C ILE A 175 -4.19 -12.48 9.63
N PHE A 176 -4.55 -11.42 8.95
CA PHE A 176 -5.91 -10.91 8.96
C PHE A 176 -6.41 -10.56 7.56
N GLY A 177 -7.72 -10.77 7.36
CA GLY A 177 -8.38 -10.39 6.12
C GLY A 177 -8.62 -8.89 6.08
N PHE A 178 -7.86 -8.19 5.25
CA PHE A 178 -8.05 -6.76 5.00
C PHE A 178 -9.12 -6.54 3.93
N LYS A 179 -9.95 -5.53 4.12
CA LYS A 179 -11.01 -5.13 3.18
C LYS A 179 -10.90 -3.65 2.89
N LEU A 180 -11.02 -3.28 1.61
CA LEU A 180 -11.08 -1.90 1.15
C LEU A 180 -12.42 -1.68 0.43
N LYS A 181 -13.38 -1.00 1.07
CA LYS A 181 -14.71 -0.74 0.52
C LYS A 181 -14.71 0.57 -0.25
N PHE A 182 -15.18 0.56 -1.49
CA PHE A 182 -15.37 1.77 -2.29
C PHE A 182 -16.66 2.49 -1.88
N LEU A 183 -16.55 3.76 -1.52
CA LEU A 183 -17.66 4.58 -1.06
C LEU A 183 -18.23 5.52 -2.15
N GLY A 184 -17.49 5.72 -3.24
CA GLY A 184 -17.91 6.61 -4.34
C GLY A 184 -16.81 7.56 -4.79
N ARG A 185 -17.17 8.42 -5.74
CA ARG A 185 -16.31 9.44 -6.36
C ARG A 185 -16.63 10.81 -5.81
N GLN A 186 -15.62 11.64 -5.65
CA GLN A 186 -15.81 13.05 -5.31
C GLN A 186 -14.63 13.90 -5.78
N THR A 187 -14.79 15.20 -5.81
CA THR A 187 -13.70 16.16 -5.97
C THR A 187 -13.34 16.72 -4.62
N ILE A 188 -12.06 16.75 -4.29
CA ILE A 188 -11.55 17.36 -3.06
C ILE A 188 -10.57 18.49 -3.37
N LYS A 189 -10.53 19.51 -2.51
CA LYS A 189 -9.47 20.53 -2.53
C LYS A 189 -8.22 19.96 -1.86
N THR A 190 -7.10 20.02 -2.57
CA THR A 190 -5.78 19.58 -2.12
C THR A 190 -4.79 20.75 -2.12
N ASN A 191 -3.54 20.50 -1.72
CA ASN A 191 -2.45 21.50 -1.87
C ASN A 191 -2.09 21.80 -3.33
N PHE A 192 -2.52 20.96 -4.27
CA PHE A 192 -2.25 21.10 -5.72
C PHE A 192 -3.41 21.70 -6.50
N GLY A 193 -4.56 21.92 -5.87
CA GLY A 193 -5.81 22.34 -6.50
C GLY A 193 -6.94 21.34 -6.27
N LYS A 194 -7.98 21.41 -7.09
CA LYS A 194 -9.09 20.45 -7.08
C LYS A 194 -8.68 19.17 -7.79
N VAL A 195 -8.93 18.02 -7.19
CA VAL A 195 -8.60 16.70 -7.73
C VAL A 195 -9.80 15.77 -7.64
N LYS A 196 -10.15 15.13 -8.76
CA LYS A 196 -11.11 14.02 -8.77
C LYS A 196 -10.50 12.83 -8.02
N CYS A 197 -11.24 12.24 -7.10
CA CYS A 197 -10.76 11.13 -6.30
C CYS A 197 -11.81 10.05 -6.07
N LEU A 198 -11.32 8.87 -5.76
CA LEU A 198 -12.06 7.73 -5.27
C LEU A 198 -11.98 7.75 -3.74
N LYS A 199 -13.12 7.61 -3.08
CA LYS A 199 -13.22 7.54 -1.62
C LYS A 199 -13.36 6.08 -1.21
N PHE A 200 -12.49 5.64 -0.31
CA PHE A 200 -12.50 4.28 0.22
C PHE A 200 -12.60 4.28 1.74
N ARG A 201 -13.04 3.14 2.26
CA ARG A 201 -13.00 2.79 3.67
C ARG A 201 -12.20 1.50 3.84
N PRO A 202 -10.96 1.59 4.34
CA PRO A 202 -10.24 0.42 4.80
C PRO A 202 -10.86 -0.05 6.13
N TYR A 203 -11.13 -1.35 6.24
CA TYR A 203 -11.50 -1.99 7.50
C TYR A 203 -10.21 -2.33 8.22
N VAL A 204 -9.97 -1.65 9.33
CA VAL A 204 -8.79 -1.81 10.18
C VAL A 204 -9.16 -2.60 11.43
N MET A 205 -8.16 -3.21 12.06
CA MET A 205 -8.39 -3.90 13.33
C MET A 205 -8.81 -2.87 14.39
N ALA A 206 -10.00 -3.03 14.95
CA ALA A 206 -10.45 -2.25 16.10
C ALA A 206 -9.58 -2.56 17.32
N GLY A 207 -9.33 -1.58 18.17
CA GLY A 207 -8.54 -1.79 19.38
C GLY A 207 -7.97 -0.51 19.98
N ARG A 208 -6.68 -0.55 20.30
CA ARG A 208 -6.01 0.48 21.12
C ARG A 208 -6.03 1.88 20.49
N VAL A 209 -5.96 1.99 19.14
CA VAL A 209 -5.86 3.25 18.41
C VAL A 209 -7.19 3.64 17.76
N PHE A 210 -7.88 2.70 17.14
CA PHE A 210 -9.14 2.92 16.42
C PHE A 210 -10.33 2.53 17.28
N GLN A 211 -11.35 3.38 17.28
CA GLN A 211 -12.58 3.15 18.05
C GLN A 211 -13.42 2.05 17.41
N GLU A 212 -13.46 2.02 16.08
CA GLU A 212 -14.22 1.06 15.28
C GLU A 212 -13.40 0.64 14.06
N GLU A 213 -13.70 -0.53 13.50
CA GLU A 213 -13.09 -1.02 12.25
C GLU A 213 -13.26 -0.03 11.09
N GLU A 214 -14.31 0.78 11.10
CA GLU A 214 -14.64 1.76 10.05
C GLU A 214 -14.11 3.17 10.31
N SER A 215 -13.17 3.36 11.25
CA SER A 215 -12.68 4.68 11.67
C SER A 215 -11.85 5.41 10.61
N VAL A 216 -11.37 4.70 9.58
CA VAL A 216 -10.45 5.26 8.59
C VAL A 216 -11.16 5.56 7.27
N THR A 217 -10.85 6.71 6.68
CA THR A 217 -11.28 7.07 5.33
C THR A 217 -10.05 7.45 4.50
N LEU A 218 -9.99 6.93 3.27
CA LEU A 218 -8.91 7.15 2.32
C LEU A 218 -9.47 7.79 1.05
N TRP A 219 -8.82 8.85 0.56
CA TRP A 219 -9.06 9.46 -0.74
C TRP A 219 -7.86 9.25 -1.64
N VAL A 220 -8.09 8.67 -2.80
CA VAL A 220 -7.08 8.28 -3.79
C VAL A 220 -7.36 9.05 -5.08
N SER A 221 -6.33 9.51 -5.80
CA SER A 221 -6.53 10.15 -7.10
C SER A 221 -7.26 9.21 -8.07
N ALA A 222 -8.20 9.74 -8.86
CA ALA A 222 -8.97 8.96 -9.83
C ALA A 222 -8.20 8.73 -11.14
N ASP A 223 -6.97 9.27 -11.26
CA ASP A 223 -6.08 9.04 -12.39
C ASP A 223 -5.41 7.66 -12.35
N LYS A 224 -4.62 7.34 -13.37
CA LYS A 224 -3.89 6.06 -13.47
C LYS A 224 -2.84 5.86 -12.38
N ASN A 225 -2.37 6.91 -11.69
CA ASN A 225 -1.40 6.80 -10.61
C ASN A 225 -2.03 6.25 -9.32
N LYS A 226 -3.31 6.54 -9.05
CA LYS A 226 -4.04 6.07 -7.86
C LYS A 226 -3.28 6.36 -6.55
N ILE A 227 -2.71 7.58 -6.42
CA ILE A 227 -1.97 7.96 -5.22
C ILE A 227 -2.88 8.44 -4.09
N PRO A 228 -2.54 8.20 -2.82
CA PRO A 228 -3.31 8.70 -1.69
C PRO A 228 -3.18 10.21 -1.59
N LEU A 229 -4.32 10.91 -1.63
CA LEU A 229 -4.39 12.37 -1.49
C LEU A 229 -4.61 12.78 -0.05
N LYS A 230 -5.44 12.00 0.65
CA LYS A 230 -5.81 12.23 2.04
C LYS A 230 -6.14 10.91 2.72
N ILE A 231 -5.71 10.77 3.95
CA ILE A 231 -6.15 9.73 4.88
C ILE A 231 -6.64 10.44 6.13
N GLN A 232 -7.79 10.04 6.65
CA GLN A 232 -8.33 10.53 7.90
C GLN A 232 -8.73 9.35 8.77
N ALA A 233 -8.21 9.33 10.00
CA ALA A 233 -8.52 8.32 10.99
C ALA A 233 -9.16 9.00 12.19
N ASN A 234 -10.38 8.61 12.54
CA ASN A 234 -11.06 9.07 13.74
C ASN A 234 -10.52 8.29 14.93
N LEU A 235 -10.17 9.01 15.99
CA LEU A 235 -9.69 8.45 17.25
C LEU A 235 -10.79 8.59 18.32
N ARG A 236 -10.58 8.00 19.49
CA ARG A 236 -11.50 8.21 20.64
C ARG A 236 -11.64 9.70 20.99
N VAL A 237 -10.56 10.47 20.82
CA VAL A 237 -10.55 11.92 20.97
C VAL A 237 -9.86 12.50 19.73
N GLY A 238 -10.55 13.34 18.97
CA GLY A 238 -10.05 13.98 17.76
C GLY A 238 -9.87 13.05 16.55
N SER A 239 -9.00 13.43 15.65
CA SER A 239 -8.67 12.65 14.45
C SER A 239 -7.21 12.87 14.04
N ILE A 240 -6.63 11.88 13.37
CA ILE A 240 -5.36 12.05 12.63
C ILE A 240 -5.68 12.18 11.16
N ARG A 241 -5.08 13.18 10.54
CA ARG A 241 -5.21 13.43 9.11
C ARG A 241 -3.83 13.46 8.47
N SER A 242 -3.70 12.79 7.33
CA SER A 242 -2.53 12.78 6.45
C SER A 242 -2.92 13.39 5.12
N ASP A 243 -2.29 14.48 4.70
CA ASP A 243 -2.51 15.14 3.43
C ASP A 243 -1.26 15.06 2.56
N LEU A 244 -1.41 14.67 1.30
CA LEU A 244 -0.31 14.71 0.32
C LEU A 244 0.09 16.17 0.08
N ILE A 245 1.38 16.48 0.28
CA ILE A 245 1.91 17.84 0.13
C ILE A 245 3.01 17.96 -0.95
N ALA A 246 3.61 16.85 -1.36
CA ALA A 246 4.57 16.81 -2.46
C ALA A 246 4.65 15.41 -3.04
N PHE A 247 5.00 15.32 -4.31
CA PHE A 247 5.29 14.06 -5.00
C PHE A 247 6.31 14.28 -6.12
N LYS A 248 6.98 13.22 -6.54
CA LYS A 248 7.81 13.16 -7.76
C LYS A 248 7.86 11.75 -8.30
N GLY A 249 8.29 11.62 -9.57
CA GLY A 249 8.53 10.32 -10.19
C GLY A 249 7.27 9.48 -10.44
N LEU A 250 6.09 10.09 -10.51
CA LEU A 250 4.87 9.41 -10.89
C LEU A 250 5.02 8.75 -12.26
N LYS A 251 4.32 7.65 -12.49
CA LYS A 251 4.35 6.93 -13.77
C LYS A 251 3.56 7.64 -14.85
N PHE A 252 2.42 8.22 -14.48
CA PHE A 252 1.51 8.94 -15.37
C PHE A 252 1.40 10.41 -14.96
N PRO A 253 0.91 11.30 -15.85
CA PRO A 253 0.58 12.67 -15.48
C PRO A 253 -0.39 12.71 -14.29
N PHE A 254 -0.21 13.68 -13.40
CA PHE A 254 -1.14 13.93 -12.30
C PHE A 254 -2.26 14.85 -12.80
N GLU A 255 -3.51 14.40 -12.65
CA GLU A 255 -4.66 15.09 -13.21
C GLU A 255 -5.29 16.05 -12.20
N LEU A 256 -5.31 17.34 -12.56
CA LEU A 256 -6.05 18.39 -11.85
C LEU A 256 -7.39 18.64 -12.54
N GLN A 257 -8.40 18.99 -11.74
CA GLN A 257 -9.65 19.49 -12.27
C GLN A 257 -9.53 21.01 -12.42
N LEU A 258 -9.58 21.47 -13.64
CA LEU A 258 -9.67 22.89 -14.00
C LEU A 258 -11.00 23.48 -13.54
#